data_bb0847c31f033694e743e66f3cdd0b58
#
_entry.id   bb0847c31f033694e743e66f3cdd0b58
#
_cell.length_a   1.000
_cell.length_b   1.000
_cell.length_c   1.000
_cell.angle_alpha   90.00
_cell.angle_beta   90.00
_cell.angle_gamma   90.00
#
_symmetry.space_group_name_H-M   'P 1'
#
loop_
_entity.id
_entity.type
_entity.pdbx_description
1 polymer ?
#
loop_
_entity_poly.entity_id
_entity_poly.type
_entity_poly.pdbx_seq_one_letter_code
_entity_poly.pdbx_strand_id
1 'polypeptide(L)'
;MEFDVREDGTPFSPDFDDVYFSSENGLAETEYVFLRGNGLPQAWEQREDFTIIETGFGTGLNFLAVWKAWRETQPKTSKLRFYTIEAFPLTVKQIFDSLKNFTELGTYLSCFCSVYFKPTTDRYNFLFDEGSVELTIFIEDINIALPKLNTLADI
;
A
#
# COMPACT_ATOMS: atom_id res chain seq x y z
N MET A 1 18.67 3.62 1.95
CA MET A 1 18.41 2.70 0.84
C MET A 1 18.17 3.50 -0.43
N GLU A 2 18.84 3.15 -1.50
CA GLU A 2 18.63 3.80 -2.78
C GLU A 2 17.43 3.17 -3.51
N PHE A 3 16.82 3.97 -4.37
CA PHE A 3 15.71 3.57 -5.22
C PHE A 3 16.00 4.05 -6.64
N ASP A 4 15.74 3.19 -7.62
CA ASP A 4 15.90 3.54 -9.02
C ASP A 4 14.82 2.85 -9.85
N VAL A 5 14.70 3.25 -11.13
CA VAL A 5 13.74 2.68 -12.07
C VAL A 5 14.51 2.24 -13.30
N ARG A 6 14.36 0.97 -13.70
CA ARG A 6 14.98 0.42 -14.91
C ARG A 6 14.38 1.06 -16.16
N GLU A 7 15.06 0.93 -17.29
CA GLU A 7 14.62 1.51 -18.58
C GLU A 7 13.20 1.05 -18.97
N ASP A 8 12.80 -0.16 -18.60
CA ASP A 8 11.47 -0.69 -18.87
C ASP A 8 10.39 -0.20 -17.88
N GLY A 9 10.75 0.67 -16.95
CA GLY A 9 9.83 1.18 -15.92
C GLY A 9 9.78 0.36 -14.64
N THR A 10 10.57 -0.72 -14.52
CA THR A 10 10.57 -1.56 -13.33
C THR A 10 11.34 -0.89 -12.20
N PRO A 11 10.70 -0.61 -11.04
CA PRO A 11 11.41 -0.07 -9.88
C PRO A 11 12.26 -1.15 -9.21
N PHE A 12 13.45 -0.77 -8.79
CA PHE A 12 14.35 -1.69 -8.10
C PHE A 12 15.19 -0.94 -7.04
N SER A 13 15.75 -1.71 -6.12
CA SER A 13 16.69 -1.20 -5.12
C SER A 13 18.12 -1.53 -5.56
N PRO A 14 18.97 -0.53 -5.92
CA PRO A 14 20.35 -0.81 -6.30
C PRO A 14 21.16 -1.49 -5.20
N ASP A 15 20.86 -1.20 -3.94
CA ASP A 15 21.57 -1.76 -2.78
C ASP A 15 21.38 -3.28 -2.66
N PHE A 16 20.23 -3.80 -3.08
CA PHE A 16 19.86 -5.20 -2.95
C PHE A 16 19.72 -5.91 -4.29
N ASP A 17 19.89 -5.20 -5.41
CA ASP A 17 19.68 -5.70 -6.77
C ASP A 17 18.34 -6.45 -6.89
N ASP A 18 17.31 -5.88 -6.29
CA ASP A 18 15.97 -6.47 -6.24
C ASP A 18 14.94 -5.53 -6.85
N VAL A 19 13.87 -6.09 -7.38
CA VAL A 19 12.79 -5.30 -7.98
C VAL A 19 11.58 -5.26 -7.04
N TYR A 20 10.89 -4.11 -7.00
CA TYR A 20 9.67 -3.97 -6.19
C TYR A 20 8.50 -4.74 -6.78
N PHE A 21 8.40 -4.78 -8.12
CA PHE A 21 7.38 -5.53 -8.86
C PHE A 21 7.73 -5.60 -10.34
N SER A 22 7.07 -6.50 -11.08
CA SER A 22 7.19 -6.56 -12.55
C SER A 22 6.40 -5.42 -13.20
N SER A 23 7.04 -4.68 -14.12
CA SER A 23 6.40 -3.59 -14.84
C SER A 23 5.28 -4.04 -15.77
N GLU A 24 5.35 -5.27 -16.30
CA GLU A 24 4.35 -5.80 -17.24
C GLU A 24 3.08 -6.29 -16.55
N ASN A 25 3.21 -6.93 -15.39
CA ASN A 25 2.12 -7.62 -14.71
C ASN A 25 1.98 -7.25 -13.23
N GLY A 26 2.59 -6.15 -12.78
CA GLY A 26 2.63 -5.78 -11.36
C GLY A 26 1.27 -5.69 -10.72
N LEU A 27 0.30 -5.03 -11.37
CA LEU A 27 -1.06 -4.89 -10.82
C LEU A 27 -1.80 -6.23 -10.81
N ALA A 28 -1.74 -6.99 -11.93
CA ALA A 28 -2.38 -8.30 -12.00
C ALA A 28 -1.79 -9.28 -10.98
N GLU A 29 -0.48 -9.25 -10.80
CA GLU A 29 0.21 -10.05 -9.78
C GLU A 29 -0.25 -9.68 -8.38
N THR A 30 -0.35 -8.39 -8.06
CA THR A 30 -0.85 -7.89 -6.79
C THR A 30 -2.30 -8.32 -6.55
N GLU A 31 -3.16 -8.20 -7.55
CA GLU A 31 -4.55 -8.63 -7.45
C GLU A 31 -4.65 -10.14 -7.19
N TYR A 32 -3.83 -10.93 -7.86
CA TYR A 32 -3.82 -12.38 -7.68
C TYR A 32 -3.20 -12.80 -6.35
N VAL A 33 -2.00 -12.32 -6.03
CA VAL A 33 -1.26 -12.78 -4.85
C VAL A 33 -1.79 -12.14 -3.58
N PHE A 34 -1.93 -10.82 -3.56
CA PHE A 34 -2.30 -10.12 -2.33
C PHE A 34 -3.81 -10.17 -2.09
N LEU A 35 -4.62 -9.80 -3.06
CA LEU A 35 -6.08 -9.76 -2.86
C LEU A 35 -6.66 -11.17 -2.77
N ARG A 36 -6.51 -11.97 -3.82
CA ARG A 36 -7.09 -13.31 -3.84
C ARG A 36 -6.44 -14.26 -2.85
N GLY A 37 -5.13 -14.14 -2.64
CA GLY A 37 -4.40 -14.94 -1.67
C GLY A 37 -4.89 -14.72 -0.23
N ASN A 38 -5.46 -13.55 0.06
CA ASN A 38 -6.06 -13.22 1.36
C ASN A 38 -7.58 -13.29 1.36
N GLY A 39 -8.18 -13.82 0.31
CA GLY A 39 -9.64 -13.96 0.21
C GLY A 39 -10.38 -12.64 0.04
N LEU A 40 -9.71 -11.62 -0.51
CA LEU A 40 -10.31 -10.30 -0.75
C LEU A 40 -10.91 -10.25 -2.18
N PRO A 41 -12.03 -9.57 -2.38
CA PRO A 41 -12.78 -8.76 -1.41
C PRO A 41 -13.77 -9.54 -0.53
N GLN A 42 -13.91 -10.86 -0.71
CA GLN A 42 -14.92 -11.64 -0.01
C GLN A 42 -14.81 -11.55 1.52
N ALA A 43 -13.60 -11.50 2.06
CA ALA A 43 -13.37 -11.45 3.50
C ALA A 43 -13.97 -10.21 4.18
N TRP A 44 -14.14 -9.10 3.46
CA TRP A 44 -14.72 -7.87 4.02
C TRP A 44 -16.19 -7.64 3.64
N GLU A 45 -16.81 -8.54 2.91
CA GLU A 45 -18.24 -8.44 2.60
C GLU A 45 -19.05 -8.32 3.88
N GLN A 46 -19.99 -7.36 3.90
CA GLN A 46 -20.87 -7.09 5.05
C GLN A 46 -20.12 -6.63 6.32
N ARG A 47 -18.84 -6.27 6.21
CA ARG A 47 -18.06 -5.69 7.31
C ARG A 47 -18.14 -4.17 7.27
N GLU A 48 -18.37 -3.54 8.42
CA GLU A 48 -18.32 -2.09 8.58
C GLU A 48 -16.90 -1.60 8.75
N ASP A 49 -16.05 -2.43 9.35
CA ASP A 49 -14.64 -2.19 9.61
C ASP A 49 -13.81 -3.33 9.09
N PHE A 50 -12.65 -3.03 8.52
CA PHE A 50 -11.68 -4.04 8.14
C PHE A 50 -10.26 -3.53 8.33
N THR A 51 -9.38 -4.34 8.92
CA THR A 51 -8.01 -3.97 9.21
C THR A 51 -7.04 -4.93 8.54
N ILE A 52 -6.11 -4.36 7.76
CA ILE A 52 -5.04 -5.10 7.10
C ILE A 52 -3.72 -4.68 7.70
N ILE A 53 -2.83 -5.63 7.94
CA ILE A 53 -1.43 -5.38 8.26
C ILE A 53 -0.56 -5.94 7.15
N GLU A 54 0.27 -5.08 6.62
CA GLU A 54 1.26 -5.43 5.61
C GLU A 54 2.67 -5.25 6.18
N THR A 55 3.70 -6.03 5.67
CA THR A 55 5.12 -5.84 5.94
C THR A 55 5.83 -5.39 4.66
N GLY A 56 6.45 -4.20 4.70
CA GLY A 56 7.12 -3.63 3.53
C GLY A 56 6.17 -2.90 2.60
N PHE A 57 5.95 -1.60 2.84
CA PHE A 57 5.07 -0.78 2.01
C PHE A 57 5.59 -0.62 0.58
N GLY A 58 6.91 -0.46 0.41
CA GLY A 58 7.53 -0.27 -0.89
C GLY A 58 6.94 0.92 -1.65
N THR A 59 6.43 0.66 -2.84
CA THR A 59 5.81 1.69 -3.70
C THR A 59 4.37 2.02 -3.34
N GLY A 60 3.74 1.26 -2.45
CA GLY A 60 2.33 1.42 -2.12
C GLY A 60 1.37 0.75 -3.09
N LEU A 61 1.87 -0.09 -3.99
CA LEU A 61 1.02 -0.77 -4.98
C LEU A 61 -0.07 -1.61 -4.32
N ASN A 62 0.27 -2.40 -3.30
CA ASN A 62 -0.70 -3.22 -2.58
C ASN A 62 -1.79 -2.36 -1.93
N PHE A 63 -1.40 -1.26 -1.29
CA PHE A 63 -2.35 -0.33 -0.68
C PHE A 63 -3.32 0.26 -1.70
N LEU A 64 -2.81 0.73 -2.84
CA LEU A 64 -3.67 1.33 -3.88
C LEU A 64 -4.63 0.30 -4.49
N ALA A 65 -4.16 -0.92 -4.71
CA ALA A 65 -5.00 -2.01 -5.21
C ALA A 65 -6.11 -2.37 -4.22
N VAL A 66 -5.78 -2.43 -2.93
CA VAL A 66 -6.75 -2.70 -1.86
C VAL A 66 -7.76 -1.55 -1.74
N TRP A 67 -7.29 -0.31 -1.77
CA TRP A 67 -8.17 0.87 -1.72
C TRP A 67 -9.16 0.87 -2.88
N LYS A 68 -8.67 0.60 -4.09
CA LYS A 68 -9.53 0.50 -5.27
C LYS A 68 -10.60 -0.58 -5.08
N ALA A 69 -10.22 -1.79 -4.67
CA ALA A 69 -11.15 -2.88 -4.44
C ALA A 69 -12.16 -2.56 -3.32
N TRP A 70 -11.71 -1.90 -2.26
CA TRP A 70 -12.57 -1.45 -1.17
C TRP A 70 -13.63 -0.45 -1.66
N ARG A 71 -13.20 0.58 -2.39
CA ARG A 71 -14.12 1.60 -2.91
C ARG A 71 -15.15 1.01 -3.86
N GLU A 72 -14.76 0.02 -4.67
CA GLU A 72 -15.65 -0.62 -5.65
C GLU A 72 -16.67 -1.57 -5.01
N THR A 73 -16.39 -2.10 -3.83
CA THR A 73 -17.20 -3.16 -3.22
C THR A 73 -17.87 -2.78 -1.91
N GLN A 74 -17.47 -1.67 -1.28
CA GLN A 74 -17.97 -1.28 0.03
C GLN A 74 -18.62 0.11 0.00
N PRO A 75 -19.66 0.34 0.84
CA PRO A 75 -20.25 1.68 0.97
C PRO A 75 -19.28 2.63 1.65
N LYS A 76 -19.44 3.93 1.40
CA LYS A 76 -18.58 4.99 1.97
C LYS A 76 -18.66 5.09 3.50
N THR A 77 -19.67 4.50 4.10
CA THR A 77 -19.84 4.47 5.56
C THR A 77 -18.94 3.43 6.22
N SER A 78 -18.40 2.48 5.45
CA SER A 78 -17.48 1.46 5.95
C SER A 78 -16.06 2.02 6.06
N LYS A 79 -15.25 1.47 6.98
CA LYS A 79 -13.90 1.94 7.25
C LYS A 79 -12.85 0.87 7.01
N LEU A 80 -11.87 1.20 6.18
CA LEU A 80 -10.67 0.40 5.93
C LEU A 80 -9.49 1.00 6.69
N ARG A 81 -8.82 0.18 7.50
CA ARG A 81 -7.56 0.53 8.15
C ARG A 81 -6.44 -0.32 7.55
N PHE A 82 -5.46 0.34 7.00
CA PHE A 82 -4.29 -0.32 6.41
C PHE A 82 -3.06 0.09 7.21
N TYR A 83 -2.50 -0.85 7.94
CA TYR A 83 -1.28 -0.65 8.72
C TYR A 83 -0.11 -1.31 7.98
N THR A 84 0.97 -0.59 7.79
CA THR A 84 2.15 -1.12 7.13
C THR A 84 3.41 -0.77 7.92
N ILE A 85 4.39 -1.67 7.87
CA ILE A 85 5.70 -1.50 8.48
C ILE A 85 6.70 -1.29 7.36
N GLU A 86 7.38 -0.15 7.35
CA GLU A 86 8.37 0.19 6.32
C GLU A 86 9.55 0.90 6.95
N ALA A 87 10.71 0.26 6.91
CA ALA A 87 11.93 0.84 7.48
C ALA A 87 12.51 1.97 6.63
N PHE A 88 12.27 1.94 5.31
CA PHE A 88 12.87 2.87 4.35
C PHE A 88 11.81 3.45 3.41
N PRO A 89 10.94 4.35 3.90
CA PRO A 89 9.84 4.88 3.07
C PRO A 89 10.37 5.68 1.89
N LEU A 90 9.68 5.56 0.77
CA LEU A 90 10.00 6.28 -0.46
C LEU A 90 9.41 7.71 -0.44
N THR A 91 9.99 8.58 -1.26
CA THR A 91 9.43 9.92 -1.51
C THR A 91 8.17 9.81 -2.37
N VAL A 92 7.34 10.86 -2.34
CA VAL A 92 6.16 10.93 -3.21
C VAL A 92 6.53 10.84 -4.69
N LYS A 93 7.64 11.46 -5.08
CA LYS A 93 8.12 11.40 -6.47
C LYS A 93 8.51 9.98 -6.88
N GLN A 94 9.23 9.27 -6.02
CA GLN A 94 9.62 7.88 -6.28
C GLN A 94 8.39 6.98 -6.44
N ILE A 95 7.39 7.15 -5.58
CA ILE A 95 6.14 6.40 -5.66
C ILE A 95 5.40 6.72 -6.94
N PHE A 96 5.24 8.00 -7.26
CA PHE A 96 4.57 8.42 -8.49
C PHE A 96 5.26 7.86 -9.73
N ASP A 97 6.57 8.01 -9.84
CA ASP A 97 7.34 7.51 -10.97
C ASP A 97 7.24 5.98 -11.14
N SER A 98 7.12 5.27 -10.01
CA SER A 98 6.96 3.81 -10.02
C SER A 98 5.58 3.35 -10.49
N LEU A 99 4.53 4.10 -10.19
CA LEU A 99 3.14 3.65 -10.37
C LEU A 99 2.38 4.37 -11.47
N LYS A 100 2.93 5.43 -12.04
CA LYS A 100 2.23 6.28 -13.04
C LYS A 100 1.74 5.53 -14.29
N ASN A 101 2.37 4.41 -14.62
CA ASN A 101 1.98 3.63 -15.81
C ASN A 101 0.80 2.67 -15.56
N PHE A 102 0.39 2.49 -14.31
CA PHE A 102 -0.80 1.72 -13.96
C PHE A 102 -2.03 2.61 -14.10
N THR A 103 -2.57 2.70 -15.30
CA THR A 103 -3.68 3.62 -15.62
C THR A 103 -4.94 3.34 -14.80
N GLU A 104 -5.19 2.09 -14.43
CA GLU A 104 -6.33 1.69 -13.60
C GLU A 104 -6.26 2.28 -12.19
N LEU A 105 -5.06 2.64 -11.73
CA LEU A 105 -4.84 3.24 -10.41
C LEU A 105 -4.74 4.76 -10.46
N GLY A 106 -4.91 5.39 -11.63
CA GLY A 106 -4.63 6.81 -11.82
C GLY A 106 -5.32 7.74 -10.82
N THR A 107 -6.61 7.55 -10.58
CA THR A 107 -7.38 8.36 -9.62
C THR A 107 -6.85 8.17 -8.20
N TYR A 108 -6.58 6.93 -7.81
CA TYR A 108 -6.08 6.58 -6.47
C TYR A 108 -4.67 7.12 -6.27
N LEU A 109 -3.81 6.95 -7.26
CA LEU A 109 -2.44 7.47 -7.22
C LEU A 109 -2.42 8.99 -7.09
N SER A 110 -3.26 9.68 -7.86
CA SER A 110 -3.38 11.14 -7.79
C SER A 110 -3.81 11.60 -6.40
N CYS A 111 -4.85 11.00 -5.83
CA CYS A 111 -5.30 11.29 -4.48
C CYS A 111 -4.22 10.99 -3.45
N PHE A 112 -3.55 9.84 -3.58
CA PHE A 112 -2.47 9.45 -2.69
C PHE A 112 -1.34 10.48 -2.68
N CYS A 113 -0.87 10.86 -3.86
CA CYS A 113 0.26 11.80 -3.98
C CYS A 113 -0.09 13.21 -3.50
N SER A 114 -1.37 13.57 -3.45
CA SER A 114 -1.80 14.88 -2.91
C SER A 114 -1.78 14.94 -1.39
N VAL A 115 -1.75 13.80 -0.71
CA VAL A 115 -1.81 13.69 0.75
C VAL A 115 -0.50 13.17 1.34
N TYR A 116 0.11 12.18 0.69
CA TYR A 116 1.29 11.50 1.18
C TYR A 116 2.53 12.40 1.13
N PHE A 117 3.34 12.30 2.17
CA PHE A 117 4.71 12.78 2.19
C PHE A 117 5.59 11.72 2.84
N LYS A 118 6.89 11.70 2.51
CA LYS A 118 7.82 10.74 3.10
C LYS A 118 7.87 10.93 4.62
N PRO A 119 7.47 9.93 5.42
CA PRO A 119 7.52 10.06 6.87
C PRO A 119 8.94 10.23 7.39
N THR A 120 9.12 11.09 8.39
CA THR A 120 10.41 11.35 9.04
C THR A 120 10.39 11.00 10.54
N THR A 121 9.24 10.60 11.08
CA THR A 121 9.09 10.16 12.47
C THR A 121 8.63 8.71 12.50
N ASP A 122 8.52 8.14 13.68
CA ASP A 122 8.28 6.71 13.89
C ASP A 122 6.96 6.21 13.30
N ARG A 123 5.96 7.08 13.19
CA ARG A 123 4.64 6.70 12.73
C ARG A 123 3.93 7.88 12.09
N TYR A 124 3.28 7.62 10.94
CA TYR A 124 2.39 8.59 10.29
C TYR A 124 1.07 7.94 9.91
N ASN A 125 -0.01 8.71 10.09
CA ASN A 125 -1.36 8.34 9.72
C ASN A 125 -1.85 9.26 8.62
N PHE A 126 -2.29 8.68 7.51
CA PHE A 126 -2.85 9.40 6.35
C PHE A 126 -4.31 9.00 6.17
N LEU A 127 -5.17 9.96 5.87
CA LEU A 127 -6.59 9.74 5.65
C LEU A 127 -6.98 10.04 4.21
N PHE A 128 -7.78 9.16 3.64
CA PHE A 128 -8.32 9.27 2.28
C PHE A 128 -9.83 9.02 2.30
N ASP A 129 -10.52 9.39 1.21
CA ASP A 129 -11.96 9.18 1.08
C ASP A 129 -12.74 9.71 2.29
N GLU A 130 -12.46 10.96 2.68
CA GLU A 130 -13.12 11.62 3.81
C GLU A 130 -12.97 10.84 5.13
N GLY A 131 -11.85 10.14 5.29
CA GLY A 131 -11.53 9.39 6.49
C GLY A 131 -11.98 7.94 6.50
N SER A 132 -12.65 7.47 5.45
CA SER A 132 -13.08 6.06 5.36
C SER A 132 -11.95 5.11 5.03
N VAL A 133 -10.85 5.60 4.46
CA VAL A 133 -9.64 4.83 4.21
C VAL A 133 -8.48 5.45 4.99
N GLU A 134 -7.89 4.66 5.86
CA GLU A 134 -6.82 5.09 6.75
C GLU A 134 -5.56 4.26 6.48
N LEU A 135 -4.44 4.96 6.22
CA LEU A 135 -3.13 4.35 6.07
C LEU A 135 -2.23 4.81 7.20
N THR A 136 -1.71 3.87 7.97
CA THR A 136 -0.71 4.16 9.00
C THR A 136 0.59 3.46 8.66
N ILE A 137 1.68 4.22 8.55
CA ILE A 137 3.01 3.72 8.26
C ILE A 137 3.85 3.76 9.53
N PHE A 138 4.37 2.61 9.93
CA PHE A 138 5.29 2.46 11.06
C PHE A 138 6.71 2.37 10.52
N ILE A 139 7.55 3.35 10.91
CA ILE A 139 8.94 3.43 10.49
C ILE A 139 9.79 2.80 11.58
N GLU A 140 9.74 1.49 11.70
CA GLU A 140 10.55 0.76 12.67
C GLU A 140 10.82 -0.67 12.20
N ASP A 141 11.68 -1.38 12.91
CA ASP A 141 11.99 -2.76 12.61
C ASP A 141 10.74 -3.64 12.76
N ILE A 142 10.54 -4.54 11.82
CA ILE A 142 9.40 -5.46 11.81
C ILE A 142 9.31 -6.31 13.08
N ASN A 143 10.44 -6.69 13.65
CA ASN A 143 10.49 -7.50 14.87
C ASN A 143 9.95 -6.74 16.09
N ILE A 144 9.96 -5.41 16.03
CA ILE A 144 9.42 -4.54 17.08
C ILE A 144 7.95 -4.23 16.81
N ALA A 145 7.62 -3.84 15.59
CA ALA A 145 6.29 -3.36 15.22
C ALA A 145 5.25 -4.47 15.12
N LEU A 146 5.60 -5.59 14.48
CA LEU A 146 4.64 -6.64 14.16
C LEU A 146 3.95 -7.25 15.39
N PRO A 147 4.64 -7.57 16.50
CA PRO A 147 3.96 -8.08 17.69
C PRO A 147 2.91 -7.14 18.27
N LYS A 148 3.10 -5.82 18.11
CA LYS A 148 2.15 -4.82 18.60
C LYS A 148 0.88 -4.77 17.76
N LEU A 149 0.95 -5.16 16.50
CA LEU A 149 -0.14 -5.02 15.54
C LEU A 149 -0.94 -6.31 15.31
N ASN A 150 -0.37 -7.47 15.56
CA ASN A 150 -0.97 -8.77 15.24
C ASN A 150 -2.36 -8.99 15.84
N THR A 151 -2.66 -8.39 16.98
CA THR A 151 -3.96 -8.54 17.64
C THR A 151 -5.07 -7.68 17.02
N LEU A 152 -4.72 -6.78 16.11
CA LEU A 152 -5.64 -5.81 15.51
C LEU A 152 -6.10 -6.21 14.11
N ALA A 153 -5.39 -7.12 13.45
CA ALA A 153 -5.61 -7.39 12.04
C ALA A 153 -6.74 -8.38 11.78
N ASP A 154 -7.46 -8.14 10.70
CA ASP A 154 -8.33 -9.12 10.04
C ASP A 154 -7.52 -9.95 9.03
N ILE A 155 -6.50 -9.32 8.46
CA ILE A 155 -5.56 -9.94 7.51
C ILE A 155 -4.16 -9.40 7.73
#